data_33f71e33938f087359b720b5a0525828
#
_entry.id   33f71e33938f087359b720b5a0525828
#
_cell.length_a   1.000
_cell.length_b   1.000
_cell.length_c   1.000
_cell.angle_alpha   90.00
_cell.angle_beta   90.00
_cell.angle_gamma   90.00
#
_symmetry.space_group_name_H-M   'P 1'
#
loop_
_entity.id
_entity.type
_entity.pdbx_description
1 polymer ?
#
loop_
_entity_poly.entity_id
_entity_poly.type
_entity_poly.pdbx_seq_one_letter_code
_entity_poly.pdbx_strand_id
1 'polypeptide(L)' 'MSDIETFRAKVEGYIEGRGISPTQFGKRFAGDPLFVFQLRNGREPRFSTRQRILSAMEQHSEAAE' A
#
# COMPACT_ATOMS: atom_id res chain seq x y z
N MET A 1 -12.04 -3.38 -14.51
CA MET A 1 -11.36 -3.34 -13.22
C MET A 1 -10.80 -1.94 -12.99
N SER A 2 -11.01 -1.38 -11.82
CA SER A 2 -10.60 -0.01 -11.57
C SER A 2 -9.17 0.03 -11.02
N ASP A 3 -8.51 1.18 -11.21
CA ASP A 3 -7.16 1.35 -10.70
C ASP A 3 -7.11 1.23 -9.19
N ILE A 4 -8.16 1.67 -8.50
CA ILE A 4 -8.16 1.61 -7.05
C ILE A 4 -8.25 0.17 -6.55
N GLU A 5 -8.99 -0.66 -7.24
CA GLU A 5 -9.07 -2.07 -6.85
C GLU A 5 -7.73 -2.77 -7.05
N THR A 6 -7.08 -2.47 -8.16
CA THR A 6 -5.76 -3.04 -8.43
C THR A 6 -4.76 -2.58 -7.37
N PHE A 7 -4.80 -1.29 -7.03
CA PHE A 7 -3.92 -0.75 -6.01
C PHE A 7 -4.16 -1.42 -4.66
N ARG A 8 -5.42 -1.55 -4.29
CA ARG A 8 -5.77 -2.18 -3.00
C ARG A 8 -5.29 -3.62 -2.94
N ALA A 9 -5.48 -4.36 -4.03
CA ALA A 9 -5.03 -5.74 -4.07
C ALA A 9 -3.52 -5.85 -3.91
N LYS A 10 -2.78 -4.95 -4.53
CA LYS A 10 -1.33 -4.94 -4.41
C LYS A 10 -0.88 -4.63 -2.99
N VAL A 11 -1.54 -3.68 -2.34
CA VAL A 11 -1.23 -3.32 -0.96
C VAL A 11 -1.48 -4.50 -0.04
N GLU A 12 -2.65 -5.14 -0.17
CA GLU A 12 -2.97 -6.27 0.69
C GLU A 12 -2.02 -7.44 0.47
N GLY A 13 -1.69 -7.71 -0.79
CA GLY A 13 -0.75 -8.78 -1.09
C GLY A 13 0.64 -8.51 -0.52
N TYR A 14 1.07 -7.26 -0.56
CA TYR A 14 2.36 -6.89 0.00
C TYR A 14 2.39 -7.10 1.51
N ILE A 15 1.34 -6.63 2.18
CA ILE A 15 1.25 -6.76 3.64
C ILE A 15 1.28 -8.23 4.04
N GLU A 16 0.47 -9.03 3.36
CA GLU A 16 0.37 -10.45 3.68
C GLU A 16 1.67 -11.18 3.37
N GLY A 17 2.25 -10.89 2.21
CA GLY A 17 3.47 -11.58 1.80
C GLY A 17 4.67 -11.24 2.65
N ARG A 18 4.70 -10.04 3.22
CA ARG A 18 5.82 -9.60 4.06
C ARG A 18 5.59 -9.83 5.54
N GLY A 19 4.36 -10.15 5.93
CA GLY A 19 4.05 -10.37 7.33
C GLY A 19 4.12 -9.11 8.18
N ILE A 20 3.87 -7.95 7.59
CA ILE A 20 3.84 -6.70 8.34
C ILE A 20 2.40 -6.32 8.63
N SER A 21 2.21 -5.45 9.62
CA SER A 21 0.86 -5.04 9.97
C SER A 21 0.40 -3.89 9.06
N PRO A 22 -0.93 -3.73 8.90
CA PRO A 22 -1.45 -2.58 8.14
C PRO A 22 -0.97 -1.25 8.71
N THR A 23 -0.87 -1.15 10.03
CA THR A 23 -0.39 0.07 10.68
C THR A 23 1.04 0.37 10.26
N GLN A 24 1.91 -0.65 10.26
CA GLN A 24 3.30 -0.46 9.84
C GLN A 24 3.39 -0.04 8.39
N PHE A 25 2.59 -0.66 7.52
CA PHE A 25 2.59 -0.28 6.12
C PHE A 25 2.20 1.18 5.96
N GLY A 26 1.13 1.60 6.62
CA GLY A 26 0.67 2.98 6.52
C GLY A 26 1.72 3.98 6.98
N LYS A 27 2.36 3.69 8.12
CA LYS A 27 3.41 4.58 8.62
C LYS A 27 4.58 4.67 7.66
N ARG A 28 5.00 3.53 7.13
CA ARG A 28 6.21 3.46 6.32
C ARG A 28 6.02 4.06 4.94
N PHE A 29 4.90 3.75 4.30
CA PHE A 29 4.71 4.11 2.90
C PHE A 29 3.82 5.33 2.70
N ALA A 30 2.90 5.59 3.61
CA ALA A 30 1.96 6.69 3.45
C ALA A 30 2.13 7.78 4.51
N GLY A 31 2.93 7.51 5.53
CA GLY A 31 3.07 8.47 6.63
C GLY A 31 1.82 8.58 7.48
N ASP A 32 0.96 7.57 7.45
CA ASP A 32 -0.34 7.60 8.11
C ASP A 32 -0.68 6.19 8.59
N PRO A 33 -0.69 5.94 9.91
CA PRO A 33 -0.95 4.60 10.41
C PRO A 33 -2.34 4.07 10.09
N LEU A 34 -3.27 4.94 9.73
CA LEU A 34 -4.63 4.54 9.40
C LEU A 34 -4.86 4.36 7.91
N PHE A 35 -3.82 4.53 7.10
CA PHE A 35 -3.97 4.53 5.65
C PHE A 35 -4.64 3.26 5.13
N VAL A 36 -4.16 2.09 5.53
CA VAL A 36 -4.69 0.83 5.01
C VAL A 36 -6.12 0.62 5.48
N PHE A 37 -6.42 0.98 6.72
CA PHE A 37 -7.78 0.84 7.23
C PHE A 37 -8.76 1.72 6.47
N GLN A 38 -8.35 2.94 6.15
CA GLN A 38 -9.18 3.84 5.36
C GLN A 38 -9.33 3.31 3.94
N LEU A 39 -8.27 2.75 3.39
CA LEU A 39 -8.32 2.16 2.06
C LEU A 39 -9.33 1.01 2.03
N ARG A 40 -9.34 0.18 3.06
CA ARG A 40 -10.29 -0.93 3.16
C ARG A 40 -11.73 -0.44 3.28
N ASN A 41 -11.92 0.75 3.84
CA ASN A 41 -13.24 1.34 3.99
C ASN A 41 -13.71 2.09 2.75
N GLY A 42 -12.93 2.04 1.67
CA GLY A 42 -13.36 2.61 0.40
C GLY A 42 -12.74 3.95 0.06
N ARG A 43 -11.80 4.44 0.87
CA ARG A 43 -11.10 5.67 0.54
C ARG A 43 -10.28 5.48 -0.73
N GLU A 44 -10.30 6.49 -1.60
CA GLU A 44 -9.52 6.46 -2.83
C GLU A 44 -8.41 7.48 -2.77
N PRO A 45 -7.16 7.04 -2.56
CA PRO A 45 -6.03 7.97 -2.55
C PRO A 45 -5.83 8.61 -3.91
N ARG A 46 -5.19 9.76 -3.94
CA ARG A 46 -4.87 10.43 -5.18
C ARG A 46 -3.95 9.57 -6.03
N PHE A 47 -4.02 9.80 -7.33
CA PHE A 47 -3.17 9.08 -8.27
C PHE A 47 -1.69 9.22 -7.89
N SER A 48 -1.25 10.43 -7.58
CA SER A 48 0.15 10.66 -7.22
C SER A 48 0.55 9.88 -5.97
N THR A 49 -0.35 9.81 -4.99
CA THR A 49 -0.09 9.03 -3.77
C THR A 49 0.04 7.55 -4.10
N ARG A 50 -0.87 7.04 -4.94
CA ARG A 50 -0.82 5.63 -5.32
C ARG A 50 0.48 5.31 -6.05
N GLN A 51 0.89 6.18 -6.97
CA GLN A 51 2.12 5.95 -7.72
C GLN A 51 3.34 5.94 -6.82
N ARG A 52 3.40 6.87 -5.87
CA ARG A 52 4.52 6.94 -4.94
C ARG A 52 4.61 5.67 -4.10
N ILE A 53 3.47 5.19 -3.61
CA ILE A 53 3.45 4.00 -2.77
C ILE A 53 3.82 2.76 -3.58
N LEU A 54 3.29 2.64 -4.79
CA LEU A 54 3.62 1.49 -5.63
C LEU A 54 5.11 1.46 -5.96
N SER A 55 5.68 2.63 -6.24
CA SER A 55 7.10 2.72 -6.53
C SER A 55 7.93 2.29 -5.33
N ALA A 56 7.55 2.74 -4.14
CA ALA A 56 8.25 2.37 -2.92
C ALA A 56 8.14 0.88 -2.65
N MET A 57 6.98 0.29 -2.93
CA MET A 57 6.81 -1.15 -2.74
C MET A 57 7.72 -1.94 -3.66
N GLU A 58 7.86 -1.48 -4.91
CA GLU A 58 8.73 -2.16 -5.85
C GLU A 58 10.19 -2.11 -5.41
N GLN A 59 10.62 -0.97 -4.91
CA GLN A 59 11.99 -0.82 -4.44
C GLN A 59 12.28 -1.75 -3.27
N HIS A 60 11.35 -1.85 -2.35
CA HIS A 60 11.53 -2.71 -1.20
C HIS A 60 11.44 -4.20 -1.58
N SER A 61 10.66 -4.52 -2.59
CA SER A 61 10.61 -5.90 -3.07
C SER A 61 11.95 -6.34 -3.61
N GLU A 62 12.63 -5.47 -4.34
CA GLU A 62 13.95 -5.78 -4.86
C GLU A 62 14.96 -5.95 -3.75
N ALA A 63 14.85 -5.12 -2.73
CA ALA A 63 15.77 -5.20 -1.60
C ALA A 63 15.66 -6.51 -0.87
N ALA A 64 14.55 -7.20 -1.00
CA ALA A 64 14.35 -8.49 -0.34
C ALA A 64 15.14 -9.60 -1.01
N GLU A 65 15.60 -9.35 -2.20
CA GLU A 65 16.41 -10.33 -2.90
C GLU A 65 17.80 -10.38 -2.26
#